data_3bef50486ede2b155772f445026e3c40
#
_entry.id   3bef50486ede2b155772f445026e3c40
#
_cell.length_a   1.000
_cell.length_b   1.000
_cell.length_c   1.000
_cell.angle_alpha   90.00
_cell.angle_beta   90.00
_cell.angle_gamma   90.00
#
_symmetry.space_group_name_H-M   'P 1'
#
loop_
_entity.id
_entity.type
_entity.pdbx_description
1 polymer ?
#
loop_
_entity_poly.entity_id
_entity_poly.type
_entity_poly.pdbx_seq_one_letter_code
_entity_poly.pdbx_strand_id
1 'polypeptide(L)'
;MSDKIQELVDKTFTLSKDYKHHYVTIEHLLAIILDTDEVIDILAEMQIDPKDCSRDVYDHLEKEVDAYTDDEIQPKKTVMLERVFHRAFTQALFNGRQNLDTRDLLISILSEDTTPAQYIMLSLIHISEPTRQLA
;
A
#
# COMPACT_ATOMS: atom_id res chain seq x y z
N MET A 1 6.50 -14.73 9.99
CA MET A 1 5.79 -14.16 8.83
C MET A 1 5.28 -15.30 7.96
N SER A 2 4.05 -15.23 7.51
CA SER A 2 3.49 -16.27 6.64
C SER A 2 4.10 -16.22 5.24
N ASP A 3 4.01 -17.34 4.52
CA ASP A 3 4.52 -17.42 3.15
C ASP A 3 3.82 -16.42 2.24
N LYS A 4 2.54 -16.18 2.47
CA LYS A 4 1.76 -15.22 1.70
C LYS A 4 2.30 -13.79 1.86
N ILE A 5 2.60 -13.39 3.08
CA ILE A 5 3.14 -12.05 3.35
C ILE A 5 4.56 -11.94 2.78
N GLN A 6 5.37 -12.98 2.90
CA GLN A 6 6.72 -12.97 2.31
C GLN A 6 6.65 -12.79 0.79
N GLU A 7 5.70 -13.46 0.14
CA GLU A 7 5.51 -13.31 -1.29
C GLU A 7 5.12 -11.87 -1.66
N LEU A 8 4.24 -11.24 -0.86
CA LEU A 8 3.86 -9.85 -1.08
C LEU A 8 5.04 -8.90 -0.91
N VAL A 9 5.89 -9.16 0.09
CA VAL A 9 7.11 -8.38 0.30
C VAL A 9 8.03 -8.49 -0.91
N ASP A 10 8.24 -9.71 -1.40
CA ASP A 10 9.10 -9.95 -2.56
C ASP A 10 8.57 -9.22 -3.80
N LYS A 11 7.26 -9.26 -4.02
CA LYS A 11 6.62 -8.54 -5.13
C LYS A 11 6.77 -7.03 -4.99
N THR A 12 6.71 -6.53 -3.77
CA THR A 12 6.85 -5.09 -3.50
C THR A 12 8.26 -4.61 -3.87
N PHE A 13 9.29 -5.38 -3.48
CA PHE A 13 10.67 -5.06 -3.84
C PHE A 13 10.89 -5.15 -5.35
N THR A 14 10.33 -6.19 -5.98
CA THR A 14 10.41 -6.36 -7.44
C THR A 14 9.78 -5.19 -8.17
N LEU A 15 8.62 -4.73 -7.70
CA LEU A 15 7.94 -3.58 -8.31
C LEU A 15 8.83 -2.33 -8.30
N SER A 16 9.43 -2.03 -7.14
CA SER A 16 10.33 -0.89 -7.04
C SER A 16 11.52 -1.02 -7.98
N LYS A 17 12.09 -2.21 -8.07
CA LYS A 17 13.22 -2.47 -8.95
C LYS A 17 12.84 -2.32 -10.42
N ASP A 18 11.67 -2.81 -10.81
CA ASP A 18 11.19 -2.73 -12.19
C ASP A 18 10.98 -1.28 -12.63
N TYR A 19 10.55 -0.42 -11.71
CA TYR A 19 10.43 1.02 -11.97
C TYR A 19 11.75 1.76 -11.85
N LYS A 20 12.83 1.07 -11.44
CA LYS A 20 14.13 1.68 -11.20
C LYS A 20 14.09 2.77 -10.14
N HIS A 21 13.34 2.53 -9.09
CA HIS A 21 13.27 3.45 -7.96
C HIS A 21 14.38 3.12 -6.95
N HIS A 22 14.88 4.15 -6.27
CA HIS A 22 15.93 3.98 -5.26
C HIS A 22 15.42 3.31 -3.99
N TYR A 23 14.13 3.50 -3.67
CA TYR A 23 13.56 3.06 -2.41
C TYR A 23 12.32 2.24 -2.61
N VAL A 24 12.10 1.30 -1.70
CA VAL A 24 10.83 0.57 -1.60
C VAL A 24 9.97 1.30 -0.58
N THR A 25 8.85 1.84 -1.03
CA THR A 25 8.00 2.71 -0.24
C THR A 25 6.67 2.05 0.08
N ILE A 26 5.89 2.70 0.95
CA ILE A 26 4.55 2.21 1.26
C ILE A 26 3.61 2.30 0.06
N GLU A 27 3.88 3.19 -0.90
CA GLU A 27 3.11 3.26 -2.14
C GLU A 27 3.34 2.02 -3.01
N HIS A 28 4.57 1.49 -3.04
CA HIS A 28 4.83 0.20 -3.71
C HIS A 28 4.06 -0.91 -3.03
N LEU A 29 4.08 -0.95 -1.69
CA LEU A 29 3.34 -1.97 -0.94
C LEU A 29 1.85 -1.87 -1.20
N LEU A 30 1.30 -0.66 -1.19
CA LEU A 30 -0.12 -0.44 -1.48
C LEU A 30 -0.49 -0.99 -2.85
N ALA A 31 0.33 -0.69 -3.87
CA ALA A 31 0.08 -1.20 -5.23
C ALA A 31 -0.04 -2.72 -5.26
N ILE A 32 0.81 -3.41 -4.51
CA ILE A 32 0.81 -4.87 -4.48
C ILE A 32 -0.38 -5.43 -3.71
N ILE A 33 -0.70 -4.88 -2.54
CA ILE A 33 -1.80 -5.43 -1.74
C ILE A 33 -3.18 -5.13 -2.35
N LEU A 34 -3.27 -4.15 -3.27
CA LEU A 34 -4.53 -3.86 -3.96
C LEU A 34 -5.00 -5.02 -4.84
N ASP A 35 -4.11 -5.94 -5.19
CA ASP A 35 -4.45 -7.13 -5.97
C ASP A 35 -4.86 -8.31 -5.11
N THR A 36 -4.88 -8.17 -3.78
CA THR A 36 -5.28 -9.27 -2.90
C THR A 36 -6.78 -9.26 -2.69
N ASP A 37 -7.37 -10.44 -2.56
CA ASP A 37 -8.81 -10.57 -2.37
C ASP A 37 -9.29 -9.85 -1.11
N GLU A 38 -8.52 -9.94 -0.02
CA GLU A 38 -8.88 -9.30 1.24
C GLU A 38 -9.01 -7.80 1.11
N VAL A 39 -8.08 -7.16 0.40
CA VAL A 39 -8.11 -5.72 0.21
C VAL A 39 -9.20 -5.32 -0.78
N ILE A 40 -9.38 -6.09 -1.85
CA ILE A 40 -10.46 -5.86 -2.81
C ILE A 40 -11.82 -5.87 -2.11
N ASP A 41 -12.03 -6.84 -1.21
CA ASP A 41 -13.29 -6.94 -0.46
C ASP A 41 -13.50 -5.73 0.45
N ILE A 42 -12.43 -5.26 1.11
CA ILE A 42 -12.52 -4.07 1.97
C ILE A 42 -12.88 -2.84 1.14
N LEU A 43 -12.25 -2.67 -0.02
CA LEU A 43 -12.53 -1.54 -0.90
C LEU A 43 -13.97 -1.59 -1.40
N ALA A 44 -14.48 -2.78 -1.70
CA ALA A 44 -15.86 -2.94 -2.12
C ALA A 44 -16.83 -2.48 -1.02
N GLU A 45 -16.55 -2.83 0.24
CA GLU A 45 -17.36 -2.37 1.37
C GLU A 45 -17.32 -0.85 1.53
N MET A 46 -16.20 -0.23 1.17
CA MET A 46 -16.03 1.22 1.22
C MET A 46 -16.56 1.90 -0.05
N GLN A 47 -17.10 1.14 -0.98
CA GLN A 47 -17.61 1.63 -2.27
C GLN A 47 -16.51 2.28 -3.13
N ILE A 48 -15.31 1.76 -3.03
CA ILE A 48 -14.16 2.18 -3.83
C ILE A 48 -13.89 1.13 -4.89
N ASP A 49 -13.80 1.56 -6.15
CA ASP A 49 -13.39 0.67 -7.23
C ASP A 49 -11.89 0.40 -7.11
N PRO A 50 -11.46 -0.87 -6.91
CA PRO A 50 -10.04 -1.20 -6.82
C PRO A 50 -9.23 -0.74 -8.03
N LYS A 51 -9.85 -0.71 -9.22
CA LYS A 51 -9.17 -0.25 -10.44
C LYS A 51 -8.82 1.23 -10.38
N ASP A 52 -9.69 2.06 -9.81
CA ASP A 52 -9.43 3.48 -9.65
C ASP A 52 -8.28 3.71 -8.68
N CYS A 53 -8.28 2.98 -7.57
CA CYS A 53 -7.23 3.10 -6.58
C CYS A 53 -5.88 2.63 -7.17
N SER A 54 -5.88 1.50 -7.85
CA SER A 54 -4.67 0.97 -8.49
C SER A 54 -4.12 1.96 -9.52
N ARG A 55 -4.99 2.51 -10.36
CA ARG A 55 -4.58 3.51 -11.37
C ARG A 55 -3.89 4.69 -10.71
N ASP A 56 -4.47 5.23 -9.65
CA ASP A 56 -3.92 6.41 -8.99
C ASP A 56 -2.57 6.11 -8.33
N VAL A 57 -2.43 4.93 -7.72
CA VAL A 57 -1.17 4.53 -7.12
C VAL A 57 -0.08 4.35 -8.19
N TYR A 58 -0.40 3.65 -9.28
CA TYR A 58 0.58 3.44 -10.34
C TYR A 58 0.94 4.74 -11.06
N ASP A 59 -0.02 5.65 -11.23
CA ASP A 59 0.27 6.98 -11.77
C ASP A 59 1.28 7.72 -10.87
N HIS A 60 1.08 7.64 -9.57
CA HIS A 60 2.02 8.24 -8.62
C HIS A 60 3.43 7.65 -8.78
N LEU A 61 3.52 6.32 -8.86
CA LEU A 61 4.81 5.65 -8.99
C LEU A 61 5.52 6.01 -10.29
N GLU A 62 4.77 6.19 -11.37
CA GLU A 62 5.35 6.52 -12.68
C GLU A 62 5.76 7.99 -12.79
N LYS A 63 4.96 8.91 -12.23
CA LYS A 63 5.11 10.35 -12.50
C LYS A 63 5.76 11.11 -11.37
N GLU A 64 5.55 10.69 -10.13
CA GLU A 64 5.97 11.47 -8.96
C GLU A 64 7.22 10.92 -8.29
N VAL A 65 7.69 9.74 -8.70
CA VAL A 65 8.87 9.12 -8.11
C VAL A 65 9.97 9.04 -9.17
N ASP A 66 11.14 9.58 -8.85
CA ASP A 66 12.25 9.61 -9.78
C ASP A 66 12.87 8.23 -9.98
N ALA A 67 13.13 7.88 -11.23
CA ALA A 67 13.82 6.66 -11.59
C ALA A 67 15.32 6.92 -11.72
N TYR A 68 16.14 5.92 -11.40
CA TYR A 68 17.56 5.97 -11.65
C TYR A 68 17.91 5.28 -12.98
N THR A 69 19.15 5.53 -13.47
CA THR A 69 19.58 4.99 -14.76
C THR A 69 20.47 3.76 -14.64
N ASP A 70 20.92 3.44 -13.44
CA ASP A 70 21.83 2.31 -13.20
C ASP A 70 21.03 1.08 -12.80
N ASP A 71 21.09 0.02 -13.63
CA ASP A 71 20.32 -1.20 -13.41
C ASP A 71 20.90 -2.06 -12.28
N GLU A 72 22.08 -1.74 -11.76
CA GLU A 72 22.72 -2.53 -10.71
C GLU A 72 22.31 -2.10 -9.31
N ILE A 73 21.60 -0.97 -9.19
CA ILE A 73 21.15 -0.49 -7.88
C ILE A 73 20.00 -1.35 -7.37
N GLN A 74 20.12 -1.80 -6.12
CA GLN A 74 19.07 -2.53 -5.45
C GLN A 74 18.26 -1.55 -4.60
N PRO A 75 16.94 -1.48 -4.76
CA PRO A 75 16.12 -0.59 -3.94
C PRO A 75 16.24 -0.91 -2.45
N LYS A 76 16.26 0.13 -1.63
CA LYS A 76 16.34 0.01 -0.17
C LYS A 76 14.97 0.32 0.44
N LYS A 77 14.58 -0.45 1.45
CA LYS A 77 13.33 -0.18 2.15
C LYS A 77 13.44 1.14 2.94
N THR A 78 12.35 1.90 2.95
CA THR A 78 12.29 3.13 3.73
C THR A 78 12.01 2.83 5.21
N VAL A 79 12.37 3.77 6.07
CA VAL A 79 12.01 3.70 7.50
C VAL A 79 10.49 3.64 7.65
N MET A 80 9.77 4.37 6.81
CA MET A 80 8.31 4.37 6.85
C MET A 80 7.73 3.00 6.52
N LEU A 81 8.30 2.30 5.54
CA LEU A 81 7.88 0.95 5.22
C LEU A 81 8.09 0.00 6.40
N GLU A 82 9.23 0.10 7.06
CA GLU A 82 9.50 -0.69 8.27
C GLU A 82 8.50 -0.38 9.38
N ARG A 83 8.18 0.90 9.57
CA ARG A 83 7.22 1.32 10.60
C ARG A 83 5.83 0.77 10.32
N VAL A 84 5.41 0.76 9.05
CA VAL A 84 4.11 0.21 8.66
C VAL A 84 4.04 -1.28 9.02
N PHE A 85 5.08 -2.05 8.68
CA PHE A 85 5.12 -3.47 9.03
C PHE A 85 5.15 -3.70 10.53
N HIS A 86 5.94 -2.93 11.25
CA HIS A 86 6.04 -3.06 12.70
C HIS A 86 4.68 -2.78 13.37
N ARG A 87 4.00 -1.72 12.95
CA ARG A 87 2.68 -1.38 13.50
C ARG A 87 1.65 -2.47 13.19
N ALA A 88 1.65 -2.96 11.95
CA ALA A 88 0.72 -4.00 11.54
C ALA A 88 0.94 -5.28 12.35
N PHE A 89 2.18 -5.66 12.56
CA PHE A 89 2.55 -6.83 13.36
C PHE A 89 2.08 -6.67 14.80
N THR A 90 2.34 -5.51 15.40
CA THR A 90 1.94 -5.22 16.76
C THR A 90 0.43 -5.31 16.92
N GLN A 91 -0.32 -4.77 15.96
CA GLN A 91 -1.78 -4.81 16.01
C GLN A 91 -2.32 -6.23 15.87
N ALA A 92 -1.70 -7.02 14.99
CA ALA A 92 -2.10 -8.42 14.86
C ALA A 92 -1.92 -9.19 16.17
N LEU A 93 -0.79 -8.95 16.85
CA LEU A 93 -0.53 -9.58 18.16
C LEU A 93 -1.54 -9.15 19.21
N PHE A 94 -1.89 -7.86 19.25
CA PHE A 94 -2.90 -7.37 20.19
C PHE A 94 -4.26 -8.01 19.98
N ASN A 95 -4.57 -8.38 18.73
CA ASN A 95 -5.82 -9.04 18.40
C ASN A 95 -5.74 -10.58 18.54
N GLY A 96 -4.67 -11.07 19.14
CA GLY A 96 -4.51 -12.50 19.38
C GLY A 96 -4.15 -13.33 18.17
N ARG A 97 -3.72 -12.70 17.08
CA ARG A 97 -3.32 -13.41 15.87
C ARG A 97 -1.81 -13.60 15.84
N GLN A 98 -1.37 -14.73 15.32
CA GLN A 98 0.05 -15.03 15.20
C GLN A 98 0.63 -14.56 13.87
N ASN A 99 -0.22 -14.42 12.87
CA ASN A 99 0.21 -14.07 11.52
C ASN A 99 -0.39 -12.73 11.08
N LEU A 100 0.43 -11.98 10.37
CA LEU A 100 0.05 -10.72 9.75
C LEU A 100 -0.87 -10.98 8.56
N ASP A 101 -1.90 -10.15 8.41
CA ASP A 101 -2.84 -10.19 7.29
C ASP A 101 -2.64 -8.96 6.41
N THR A 102 -3.01 -9.05 5.13
CA THR A 102 -2.97 -7.90 4.23
C THR A 102 -3.86 -6.76 4.71
N ARG A 103 -4.96 -7.09 5.39
CA ARG A 103 -5.84 -6.10 6.01
C ARG A 103 -5.09 -5.25 7.03
N ASP A 104 -4.24 -5.88 7.83
CA ASP A 104 -3.43 -5.15 8.82
C ASP A 104 -2.48 -4.18 8.13
N LEU A 105 -1.91 -4.59 6.99
CA LEU A 105 -1.02 -3.73 6.22
C LEU A 105 -1.76 -2.52 5.66
N LEU A 106 -2.96 -2.72 5.12
CA LEU A 106 -3.75 -1.62 4.59
C LEU A 106 -4.07 -0.59 5.68
N ILE A 107 -4.54 -1.07 6.83
CA ILE A 107 -4.87 -0.19 7.95
C ILE A 107 -3.63 0.58 8.41
N SER A 108 -2.50 -0.09 8.48
CA SER A 108 -1.25 0.54 8.90
C SER A 108 -0.78 1.60 7.90
N ILE A 109 -0.93 1.34 6.59
CA ILE A 109 -0.60 2.33 5.55
C ILE A 109 -1.48 3.58 5.74
N LEU A 110 -2.78 3.38 5.95
CA LEU A 110 -3.71 4.50 6.13
C LEU A 110 -3.44 5.29 7.40
N SER A 111 -2.69 4.73 8.34
CA SER A 111 -2.31 5.42 9.58
C SER A 111 -1.11 6.36 9.39
N GLU A 112 -0.43 6.31 8.24
CA GLU A 112 0.68 7.22 7.96
C GLU A 112 0.15 8.52 7.38
N ASP A 113 0.14 9.57 8.19
CA ASP A 113 -0.41 10.88 7.82
C ASP A 113 0.45 11.57 6.76
N THR A 114 -0.21 12.34 5.92
CA THR A 114 0.44 13.21 4.91
C THR A 114 1.28 12.45 3.90
N THR A 115 0.94 11.19 3.64
CA THR A 115 1.62 10.39 2.62
C THR A 115 0.80 10.35 1.33
N PRO A 116 1.44 10.14 0.16
CA PRO A 116 0.69 9.94 -1.08
C PRO A 116 -0.29 8.78 -1.01
N ALA A 117 0.10 7.68 -0.32
CA ALA A 117 -0.81 6.53 -0.16
C ALA A 117 -2.09 6.92 0.57
N GLN A 118 -1.97 7.63 1.69
CA GLN A 118 -3.13 8.08 2.44
C GLN A 118 -3.97 9.06 1.63
N TYR A 119 -3.31 10.00 0.96
CA TYR A 119 -4.01 10.99 0.13
C TYR A 119 -4.86 10.32 -0.95
N ILE A 120 -4.28 9.37 -1.67
CA ILE A 120 -4.98 8.65 -2.74
C ILE A 120 -6.21 7.94 -2.19
N MET A 121 -6.04 7.22 -1.08
CA MET A 121 -7.15 6.46 -0.48
C MET A 121 -8.25 7.39 0.00
N LEU A 122 -7.91 8.46 0.70
CA LEU A 122 -8.90 9.40 1.22
C LEU A 122 -9.64 10.12 0.10
N SER A 123 -8.96 10.44 -1.00
CA SER A 123 -9.59 11.07 -2.16
C SER A 123 -10.69 10.20 -2.74
N LEU A 124 -10.44 8.89 -2.83
CA LEU A 124 -11.39 7.96 -3.41
C LEU A 124 -12.57 7.71 -2.48
N ILE A 125 -12.33 7.64 -1.17
CA ILE A 125 -13.40 7.52 -0.18
C ILE A 125 -14.33 8.73 -0.28
N HIS A 126 -13.75 9.91 -0.41
CA HIS A 126 -14.50 11.16 -0.51
C HIS A 126 -15.38 11.20 -1.77
N ILE A 127 -14.84 10.73 -2.89
CA ILE A 127 -15.57 10.66 -4.16
C ILE A 127 -16.73 9.66 -4.09
N SER A 128 -16.55 8.55 -3.39
CA SER A 128 -17.54 7.49 -3.33
C SER A 128 -18.67 7.75 -2.34
N GLU A 129 -18.64 8.87 -1.61
CA GLU A 129 -19.71 9.25 -0.67
C GLU A 129 -20.33 10.60 -1.01
N PRO A 130 -20.89 10.78 -2.23
CA PRO A 130 -21.43 12.08 -2.64
C PRO A 130 -22.65 12.52 -1.82
N THR A 131 -23.44 11.60 -1.32
CA THR A 131 -24.63 11.92 -0.52
C THR A 131 -24.27 12.58 0.79
N ARG A 132 -23.10 12.27 1.34
CA ARG A 132 -22.64 12.89 2.58
C ARG A 132 -22.40 14.38 2.39
N GLN A 133 -22.01 14.80 1.21
CA GLN A 133 -21.75 16.21 0.90
C GLN A 133 -23.03 17.02 0.72
N LEU A 134 -24.11 16.36 0.38
CA LEU A 134 -25.40 17.02 0.18
C LEU A 134 -26.19 17.18 1.47
N ALA A 135 -25.80 16.45 2.47
CA ALA A 135 -26.41 16.57 3.78
C ALA A 135 -25.75 17.69 4.57
#